data_890b1bb031ea98903b5a788b0300479f
#
_entry.id   890b1bb031ea98903b5a788b0300479f
#
_cell.length_a   1.000
_cell.length_b   1.000
_cell.length_c   1.000
_cell.angle_alpha   90.00
_cell.angle_beta   90.00
_cell.angle_gamma   90.00
#
_symmetry.space_group_name_H-M   'P 1'
#
loop_
_entity.id
_entity.type
_entity.pdbx_description
1 polymer ?
#
loop_
_entity_poly.entity_id
_entity_poly.type
_entity_poly.pdbx_seq_one_letter_code
_entity_poly.pdbx_strand_id
1 'polypeptide(L)' 'MVLAQSEFLRFNNEFLTMTYDYIENHEKFGDKIPSIEGLAIMLGVSKRSIYIWENDPDTVEFSEALESLRAKIIKLYEDE' A
#
# COMPACT_ATOMS: atom_id res chain seq x y z
N MET A 1 2.02 25.47 5.90
CA MET A 1 1.42 24.99 5.75
C MET A 1 1.16 23.61 5.51
N VAL A 2 0.20 23.22 5.97
CA VAL A 2 -0.12 21.88 6.04
C VAL A 2 -0.26 21.22 4.72
N LEU A 3 -0.78 21.90 3.77
CA LEU A 3 -0.89 21.36 2.49
C LEU A 3 0.39 21.03 1.87
N ALA A 4 1.34 21.83 2.13
CA ALA A 4 2.64 21.60 1.61
C ALA A 4 3.20 20.33 2.12
N GLN A 5 2.87 19.98 3.33
CA GLN A 5 3.37 18.76 3.86
C GLN A 5 2.85 17.57 3.13
N SER A 6 1.60 17.57 2.75
CA SER A 6 1.04 16.52 2.03
C SER A 6 1.70 16.33 0.70
N GLU A 7 2.04 17.41 0.07
CA GLU A 7 2.72 17.36 -1.20
C GLU A 7 4.11 16.86 -1.09
N PHE A 8 4.72 17.03 0.07
CA PHE A 8 6.07 16.60 0.29
C PHE A 8 6.17 15.21 0.85
N LEU A 9 5.05 14.54 1.05
CA LEU A 9 5.08 13.19 1.52
C LEU A 9 5.70 12.33 0.44
N ARG A 10 6.81 11.72 0.74
CA ARG A 10 7.54 10.95 -0.23
C ARG A 10 7.63 9.50 0.18
N PHE A 11 7.72 8.65 -0.82
CA PHE A 11 7.94 7.24 -0.56
C PHE A 11 9.27 7.05 0.16
N ASN A 12 9.31 6.16 1.12
CA ASN A 12 10.54 5.77 1.77
C ASN A 12 10.47 4.28 2.12
N ASN A 13 11.58 3.74 2.59
CA ASN A 13 11.65 2.31 2.88
C ASN A 13 10.73 1.88 4.00
N GLU A 14 10.36 2.79 4.86
CA GLU A 14 9.44 2.49 5.93
C GLU A 14 8.07 2.16 5.36
N PHE A 15 7.62 2.91 4.35
CA PHE A 15 6.37 2.60 3.69
C PHE A 15 6.41 1.23 3.03
N LEU A 16 7.54 0.86 2.47
CA LEU A 16 7.69 -0.44 1.85
C LEU A 16 7.56 -1.55 2.89
N THR A 17 8.24 -1.40 4.02
CA THR A 17 8.16 -2.37 5.12
C THR A 17 6.73 -2.48 5.62
N MET A 18 6.06 -1.37 5.79
CA MET A 18 4.69 -1.35 6.28
C MET A 18 3.75 -2.03 5.27
N THR A 19 4.03 -1.86 3.99
CA THR A 19 3.21 -2.47 2.95
C THR A 19 3.30 -3.99 3.02
N TYR A 20 4.50 -4.53 3.16
CA TYR A 20 4.66 -5.98 3.27
C TYR A 20 4.06 -6.50 4.58
N ASP A 21 4.17 -5.73 5.65
CA ASP A 21 3.54 -6.11 6.90
C ASP A 21 2.03 -6.17 6.76
N TYR A 22 1.44 -5.20 6.07
CA TYR A 22 0.01 -5.21 5.83
C TYR A 22 -0.41 -6.42 4.99
N ILE A 23 0.38 -6.75 3.96
CA ILE A 23 0.06 -7.88 3.10
C ILE A 23 0.03 -9.17 3.91
N GLU A 24 0.97 -9.32 4.83
CA GLU A 24 1.05 -10.53 5.61
C GLU A 24 0.07 -10.57 6.76
N ASN A 25 -0.20 -9.45 7.35
CA ASN A 25 -0.96 -9.37 8.60
C ASN A 25 -2.22 -8.54 8.49
N HIS A 26 -2.80 -8.48 7.30
CA HIS A 26 -3.96 -7.61 7.07
C HIS A 26 -5.09 -7.87 8.05
N GLU A 27 -5.24 -9.09 8.53
CA GLU A 27 -6.30 -9.39 9.48
C GLU A 27 -6.06 -8.72 10.82
N LYS A 28 -4.81 -8.55 11.22
CA LYS A 28 -4.49 -7.83 12.44
C LYS A 28 -4.86 -6.37 12.34
N PHE A 29 -4.90 -5.84 11.14
CA PHE A 29 -5.26 -4.44 10.91
C PHE A 29 -6.77 -4.29 10.63
N GLY A 30 -7.53 -5.37 10.80
CA GLY A 30 -8.98 -5.30 10.67
C GLY A 30 -9.52 -5.63 9.30
N ASP A 31 -8.66 -6.03 8.37
CA ASP A 31 -9.08 -6.31 7.00
C ASP A 31 -9.02 -7.80 6.73
N LYS A 32 -10.17 -8.43 6.65
CA LYS A 32 -10.26 -9.84 6.34
C LYS A 32 -9.67 -10.11 4.96
N ILE A 33 -9.95 -9.21 4.02
CA ILE A 33 -9.34 -9.24 2.71
C ILE A 33 -8.62 -7.90 2.56
N PRO A 34 -7.34 -7.91 2.21
CA PRO A 34 -6.62 -6.65 2.11
C PRO A 34 -7.09 -5.86 0.89
N SER A 35 -6.85 -4.55 0.91
CA SER A 35 -7.28 -3.69 -0.19
C SER A 35 -6.33 -2.50 -0.29
N ILE A 36 -6.38 -1.82 -1.44
CA ILE A 36 -5.63 -0.59 -1.61
C ILE A 36 -6.13 0.47 -0.63
N GLU A 37 -7.43 0.52 -0.39
CA GLU A 37 -7.98 1.46 0.58
C GLU A 37 -7.46 1.16 1.98
N GLY A 38 -7.44 -0.11 2.37
CA GLY A 38 -6.93 -0.48 3.69
C GLY A 38 -5.46 -0.15 3.82
N LEU A 39 -4.69 -0.39 2.78
CA LEU A 39 -3.28 -0.05 2.77
C LEU A 39 -3.10 1.47 2.92
N ALA A 40 -3.88 2.25 2.20
CA ALA A 40 -3.77 3.70 2.28
C ALA A 40 -4.04 4.20 3.70
N ILE A 41 -5.05 3.65 4.34
CA ILE A 41 -5.37 4.01 5.71
C ILE A 41 -4.21 3.64 6.63
N MET A 42 -3.67 2.45 6.47
CA MET A 42 -2.59 1.98 7.33
C MET A 42 -1.33 2.82 7.14
N LEU A 43 -1.03 3.22 5.93
CA LEU A 43 0.13 4.05 5.65
C LEU A 43 -0.11 5.52 5.99
N GLY A 44 -1.35 5.91 6.16
CA GLY A 44 -1.69 7.32 6.43
C GLY A 44 -1.56 8.19 5.20
N VAL A 45 -1.81 7.65 4.02
CA VAL A 45 -1.70 8.40 2.77
C VAL A 45 -2.98 8.24 1.96
N SER A 46 -3.11 9.01 0.89
CA SER A 46 -4.26 8.87 0.00
C SER A 46 -4.01 7.75 -1.00
N LYS A 47 -5.07 7.23 -1.59
CA LYS A 47 -4.95 6.26 -2.67
C LYS A 47 -4.19 6.87 -3.84
N ARG A 48 -4.36 8.16 -4.05
CA ARG A 48 -3.66 8.84 -5.12
C ARG A 48 -2.15 8.74 -4.95
N SER A 49 -1.66 8.93 -3.74
CA SER A 49 -0.24 8.79 -3.46
C SER A 49 0.23 7.38 -3.79
N ILE A 50 -0.56 6.38 -3.44
CA ILE A 50 -0.21 5.00 -3.73
C ILE A 50 -0.07 4.79 -5.23
N TYR A 51 -1.02 5.31 -6.02
CA TYR A 51 -0.96 5.13 -7.48
C TYR A 51 0.20 5.90 -8.10
N ILE A 52 0.52 7.07 -7.56
CA ILE A 52 1.66 7.85 -8.03
C ILE A 52 2.95 7.06 -7.80
N TRP A 53 3.11 6.52 -6.61
CA TRP A 53 4.31 5.75 -6.29
C TRP A 53 4.38 4.45 -7.09
N GLU A 54 3.24 3.85 -7.35
CA GLU A 54 3.22 2.62 -8.13
C GLU A 54 3.74 2.84 -9.54
N ASN A 55 3.47 4.01 -10.09
CA ASN A 55 3.85 4.32 -11.46
C ASN A 55 5.16 5.08 -11.58
N ASP A 56 5.84 5.31 -10.47
CA ASP A 56 7.08 6.06 -10.46
C ASP A 56 8.25 5.11 -10.70
N PRO A 57 9.06 5.33 -11.71
CA PRO A 57 10.20 4.44 -11.97
C PRO A 57 11.22 4.45 -10.84
N ASP A 58 11.21 5.48 -9.99
CA ASP A 58 12.14 5.54 -8.87
C ASP A 58 11.67 4.74 -7.67
N THR A 59 10.46 4.23 -7.68
CA THR A 59 9.91 3.45 -6.58
C THR A 59 9.39 2.11 -7.06
N VAL A 60 10.17 1.46 -7.89
CA VAL A 60 9.78 0.19 -8.50
C VAL A 60 9.53 -0.90 -7.46
N GLU A 61 10.23 -0.84 -6.34
CA GLU A 61 10.00 -1.82 -5.27
C GLU A 61 8.58 -1.73 -4.73
N PHE A 62 8.01 -0.53 -4.74
CA PHE A 62 6.63 -0.37 -4.27
C PHE A 62 5.66 -0.97 -5.29
N SER A 63 5.95 -0.82 -6.56
CA SER A 63 5.17 -1.45 -7.60
C SER A 63 5.15 -2.96 -7.43
N GLU A 64 6.31 -3.53 -7.12
CA GLU A 64 6.41 -4.96 -6.87
C GLU A 64 5.63 -5.38 -5.65
N ALA A 65 5.66 -4.58 -4.60
CA ALA A 65 4.89 -4.87 -3.40
C ALA A 65 3.39 -4.83 -3.69
N LEU A 66 2.95 -3.88 -4.51
CA LEU A 66 1.54 -3.82 -4.87
C LEU A 66 1.11 -4.99 -5.75
N GLU A 67 2.01 -5.48 -6.58
CA GLU A 67 1.72 -6.70 -7.32
C GLU A 67 1.46 -7.87 -6.38
N SER A 68 2.26 -7.97 -5.33
CA SER A 68 2.07 -9.00 -4.32
C SER A 68 0.74 -8.83 -3.60
N LEU A 69 0.39 -7.59 -3.30
CA LEU A 69 -0.89 -7.30 -2.65
C LEU A 69 -2.05 -7.74 -3.55
N ARG A 70 -2.00 -7.38 -4.81
CA ARG A 70 -3.08 -7.72 -5.74
C ARG A 70 -3.19 -9.21 -5.95
N ALA A 71 -2.05 -9.90 -6.00
CA ALA A 71 -2.05 -11.35 -6.13
C ALA A 71 -2.70 -12.00 -4.91
N LYS A 72 -2.43 -11.47 -3.73
CA LYS A 72 -3.04 -12.01 -2.52
C LYS A 72 -4.54 -11.76 -2.48
N ILE A 73 -4.98 -10.61 -2.94
CA ILE A 73 -6.40 -10.31 -3.01
C ILE A 73 -7.10 -11.32 -3.91
N ILE A 74 -6.53 -11.58 -5.07
CA ILE A 74 -7.11 -12.54 -6.01
C ILE A 74 -7.16 -13.93 -5.39
N LYS A 75 -6.08 -14.32 -4.75
CA LYS A 75 -5.99 -15.64 -4.13
C LYS A 75 -7.05 -15.81 -3.05
N LEU A 76 -7.26 -14.79 -2.24
CA LEU A 76 -8.24 -14.86 -1.17
C LEU A 76 -9.66 -14.94 -1.72
N TYR A 77 -9.94 -14.26 -2.79
CA TYR A 77 -11.25 -14.33 -3.41
C TYR A 77 -11.46 -15.73 -4.04
N GLU A 78 -10.42 -16.29 -4.59
CA GLU A 78 -10.52 -17.62 -5.18
C GLU A 78 -10.75 -18.69 -4.14
N ASP A 79 -10.25 -18.50 -2.95
CA ASP A 79 -10.38 -19.48 -1.88
C ASP A 79 -11.73 -19.43 -1.19
N GLU A 80 -12.54 -18.46 -1.53
CA GLU A 80 -13.89 -18.40 -1.02
C GLU A 80 -14.83 -19.23 -1.92
#